data_e0263647e5ba65566837850dc4ba8e33
#
_entry.id   e0263647e5ba65566837850dc4ba8e33
#
_cell.length_a   1.000
_cell.length_b   1.000
_cell.length_c   1.000
_cell.angle_alpha   90.00
_cell.angle_beta   90.00
_cell.angle_gamma   90.00
#
_symmetry.space_group_name_H-M   'P 1'
#
loop_
_entity.id
_entity.type
_entity.pdbx_description
1 polymer ?
#
loop_
_entity_poly.entity_id
_entity_poly.type
_entity_poly.pdbx_seq_one_letter_code
_entity_poly.pdbx_strand_id
1 'polypeptide(L)'
;MGWFDRIFRRRELYDEMAEEMREHIAQKTEQLMRLENLSRAEAHEAAMRAFGNPSLIETRSREVWQWPILDSIVADLKLSLRRLRRSPGFAATVLLTLGIGIGSNTAVFSVIDNVLLKPLPYPDSDRLVFLSLDAPGAAGLASFQKGLPLSASMYFAFSENNRTFQSLGIWGSQKANVSGMARPEEVNAVLVSDGVLESLGVPQAAGRELAASDQVPNGPKKVMLSYGYWQRRFGGDTNAIGRTIVIDSQTRTIVGVMPRGFRVVDHDFDVLMPYAFDRNKQQLAGFGFQGIGRLKPGVSIPQANADLARAIPIWMDTFSNGPGSDSHWYDRWRITPNLHPLKQEVVGSVSGVLWTVMGTIGLVLLIACINVANLLLVRAEARQVEFSIRAALGAGRARIARELLAESLLLGLIGGIIGVGVAAAGLQLLVAIGPENLPRLHEISLDTGSVLFTLALSLFCGLLFGSIPAWKYSLSAAPAGLAAARTVSASRERHRSRNILVVAQVAMALVLLVCAVLMIRTFQQMRAVNPGFKDAASLQTLHIAIPNSAIADPRTVTRVENEVSLPQGKEQPQCCEQDDSDCGRDEPAA
;
A
#
# COMPACT_ATOMS: atom_id res chain seq x y z
N MET A 1 41.40 15.46 -13.70
CA MET A 1 40.41 16.43 -13.23
C MET A 1 39.03 15.78 -13.24
N GLY A 2 38.40 15.64 -12.04
CA GLY A 2 37.12 14.97 -11.89
C GLY A 2 35.96 15.80 -12.46
N TRP A 3 34.85 15.16 -12.83
CA TRP A 3 33.62 15.76 -13.33
C TRP A 3 33.05 16.84 -12.39
N PHE A 4 33.19 16.67 -11.07
CA PHE A 4 32.78 17.62 -10.03
C PHE A 4 33.59 18.93 -10.05
N ASP A 5 34.90 18.89 -10.26
CA ASP A 5 35.75 20.08 -10.30
C ASP A 5 35.37 21.02 -11.45
N ARG A 6 34.95 20.47 -12.59
CA ARG A 6 34.51 21.24 -13.78
C ARG A 6 33.23 22.02 -13.55
N ILE A 7 32.36 21.61 -12.63
CA ILE A 7 31.10 22.29 -12.36
C ILE A 7 31.26 23.39 -11.30
N PHE A 8 31.99 23.12 -10.21
CA PHE A 8 32.04 23.99 -9.05
C PHE A 8 33.18 25.02 -9.08
N ARG A 9 34.30 24.69 -9.73
CA ARG A 9 35.48 25.57 -9.82
C ARG A 9 35.58 26.32 -11.16
N ARG A 10 34.52 26.43 -11.89
CA ARG A 10 34.46 26.99 -13.24
C ARG A 10 34.97 28.45 -13.32
N ARG A 11 34.71 29.25 -12.34
CA ARG A 11 35.15 30.63 -12.26
C ARG A 11 36.67 30.74 -12.03
N GLU A 12 37.20 29.92 -11.17
CA GLU A 12 38.65 29.84 -10.90
C GLU A 12 39.40 29.36 -12.16
N LEU A 13 38.90 28.37 -12.87
CA LEU A 13 39.49 27.87 -14.10
C LEU A 13 39.50 28.91 -15.24
N TYR A 14 38.51 29.78 -15.29
CA TYR A 14 38.52 30.90 -16.27
C TYR A 14 39.51 32.00 -15.89
N ASP A 15 39.64 32.31 -14.62
CA ASP A 15 40.60 33.28 -14.12
C ASP A 15 42.03 32.78 -14.31
N GLU A 16 42.30 31.49 -14.01
CA GLU A 16 43.57 30.81 -14.22
C GLU A 16 43.96 30.83 -15.72
N MET A 17 43.05 30.46 -16.61
CA MET A 17 43.31 30.48 -18.06
C MET A 17 43.57 31.91 -18.60
N ALA A 18 42.86 32.92 -18.08
CA ALA A 18 43.10 34.32 -18.48
C ALA A 18 44.46 34.83 -17.95
N GLU A 19 44.91 34.32 -16.81
CA GLU A 19 46.22 34.65 -16.24
C GLU A 19 47.33 33.94 -17.02
N GLU A 20 47.17 32.67 -17.36
CA GLU A 20 48.10 31.89 -18.19
C GLU A 20 48.30 32.50 -19.60
N MET A 21 47.22 32.98 -20.23
CA MET A 21 47.30 33.72 -21.49
C MET A 21 48.08 35.05 -21.36
N ARG A 22 47.90 35.81 -20.29
CA ARG A 22 48.65 37.02 -20.01
C ARG A 22 50.14 36.74 -19.79
N GLU A 23 50.46 35.72 -19.01
CA GLU A 23 51.84 35.28 -18.80
C GLU A 23 52.52 34.86 -20.10
N HIS A 24 51.83 34.06 -20.95
CA HIS A 24 52.36 33.68 -22.26
C HIS A 24 52.68 34.86 -23.18
N ILE A 25 51.77 35.85 -23.23
CA ILE A 25 51.99 37.11 -23.99
C ILE A 25 53.17 37.90 -23.40
N ALA A 26 53.27 37.97 -22.07
CA ALA A 26 54.41 38.65 -21.41
C ALA A 26 55.75 37.96 -21.69
N GLN A 27 55.81 36.63 -21.59
CA GLN A 27 57.00 35.84 -21.90
C GLN A 27 57.43 36.03 -23.37
N LYS A 28 56.48 36.01 -24.31
CA LYS A 28 56.75 36.22 -25.71
C LYS A 28 57.24 37.64 -26.00
N THR A 29 56.70 38.62 -25.29
CA THR A 29 57.17 40.03 -25.37
C THR A 29 58.61 40.13 -24.91
N GLU A 30 58.98 39.55 -23.78
CA GLU A 30 60.35 39.54 -23.27
C GLU A 30 61.31 38.80 -24.21
N GLN A 31 60.90 37.68 -24.81
CA GLN A 31 61.66 36.94 -25.77
C GLN A 31 61.99 37.77 -27.03
N LEU A 32 61.02 38.53 -27.58
CA LEU A 32 61.19 39.39 -28.73
C LEU A 32 62.07 40.61 -28.42
N MET A 33 61.96 41.18 -27.22
CA MET A 33 62.88 42.24 -26.76
C MET A 33 64.36 41.77 -26.74
N ARG A 34 64.62 40.55 -26.27
CA ARG A 34 65.98 39.98 -26.19
C ARG A 34 66.58 39.53 -27.51
N LEU A 35 65.78 38.95 -28.42
CA LEU A 35 66.24 38.38 -29.69
C LEU A 35 66.30 39.43 -30.83
N GLU A 36 65.37 40.36 -30.89
CA GLU A 36 65.21 41.29 -32.00
C GLU A 36 65.50 42.75 -31.62
N ASN A 37 65.95 42.97 -30.39
CA ASN A 37 66.32 44.32 -29.85
C ASN A 37 65.21 45.37 -30.00
N LEU A 38 63.93 44.96 -29.98
CA LEU A 38 62.75 45.80 -30.12
C LEU A 38 62.43 46.55 -28.83
N SER A 39 61.84 47.74 -28.99
CA SER A 39 61.24 48.41 -27.82
C SER A 39 60.12 47.59 -27.22
N ARG A 40 59.83 47.80 -25.94
CA ARG A 40 58.75 47.07 -25.21
C ARG A 40 57.39 47.17 -25.89
N ALA A 41 57.10 48.33 -26.50
CA ALA A 41 55.84 48.57 -27.20
C ALA A 41 55.77 47.77 -28.52
N GLU A 42 56.85 47.76 -29.34
CA GLU A 42 56.94 47.03 -30.59
C GLU A 42 56.95 45.51 -30.34
N ALA A 43 57.66 45.05 -29.31
CA ALA A 43 57.71 43.66 -28.92
C ALA A 43 56.33 43.16 -28.42
N HIS A 44 55.58 43.98 -27.71
CA HIS A 44 54.22 43.65 -27.27
C HIS A 44 53.23 43.58 -28.42
N GLU A 45 53.31 44.53 -29.38
CA GLU A 45 52.47 44.46 -30.60
C GLU A 45 52.81 43.26 -31.47
N ALA A 46 54.08 42.90 -31.60
CA ALA A 46 54.49 41.70 -32.32
C ALA A 46 54.04 40.42 -31.61
N ALA A 47 54.13 40.33 -30.28
CA ALA A 47 53.62 39.23 -29.47
C ALA A 47 52.09 39.09 -29.60
N MET A 48 51.37 40.20 -29.58
CA MET A 48 49.91 40.20 -29.77
C MET A 48 49.49 39.77 -31.19
N ARG A 49 50.23 40.18 -32.21
CA ARG A 49 50.01 39.72 -33.60
C ARG A 49 50.29 38.21 -33.77
N ALA A 50 51.33 37.71 -33.12
CA ALA A 50 51.68 36.29 -33.16
C ALA A 50 50.69 35.41 -32.35
N PHE A 51 50.15 35.92 -31.22
CA PHE A 51 49.19 35.21 -30.39
C PHE A 51 47.78 35.21 -31.00
N GLY A 52 47.48 36.17 -31.83
CA GLY A 52 46.13 36.40 -32.39
C GLY A 52 45.22 37.19 -31.47
N ASN A 53 43.91 37.11 -31.71
CA ASN A 53 42.95 37.88 -30.91
C ASN A 53 42.65 37.11 -29.61
N PRO A 54 43.15 37.58 -28.43
CA PRO A 54 42.95 36.88 -27.13
C PRO A 54 41.47 36.70 -26.77
N SER A 55 40.63 37.70 -27.09
CA SER A 55 39.20 37.62 -26.80
C SER A 55 38.49 36.58 -27.65
N LEU A 56 38.99 36.29 -28.84
CA LEU A 56 38.44 35.23 -29.70
C LEU A 56 38.85 33.85 -29.22
N ILE A 57 40.08 33.71 -28.71
CA ILE A 57 40.57 32.45 -28.10
C ILE A 57 39.82 32.17 -26.79
N GLU A 58 39.65 33.19 -25.95
CA GLU A 58 38.85 33.13 -24.73
C GLU A 58 37.39 32.71 -25.02
N THR A 59 36.79 33.26 -26.06
CA THR A 59 35.43 32.92 -26.45
C THR A 59 35.33 31.47 -26.95
N ARG A 60 36.28 31.02 -27.81
CA ARG A 60 36.33 29.63 -28.30
C ARG A 60 36.62 28.64 -27.18
N SER A 61 37.51 28.95 -26.25
CA SER A 61 37.79 28.12 -25.09
C SER A 61 36.56 28.01 -24.17
N ARG A 62 35.82 29.08 -23.98
CA ARG A 62 34.54 29.08 -23.29
C ARG A 62 33.52 28.15 -23.98
N GLU A 63 33.43 28.18 -25.33
CA GLU A 63 32.52 27.30 -26.08
C GLU A 63 32.86 25.80 -25.95
N VAL A 64 34.13 25.42 -25.89
CA VAL A 64 34.59 24.03 -25.72
C VAL A 64 34.29 23.50 -24.30
N TRP A 65 34.31 24.39 -23.31
CA TRP A 65 34.09 24.03 -21.89
C TRP A 65 32.66 24.27 -21.43
N GLN A 66 31.81 24.84 -22.27
CA GLN A 66 30.40 25.02 -22.00
C GLN A 66 29.63 23.75 -22.32
N TRP A 67 28.78 23.34 -21.40
CA TRP A 67 27.71 22.41 -21.69
C TRP A 67 26.46 23.27 -22.05
N PRO A 68 26.31 23.66 -23.34
CA PRO A 68 25.33 24.68 -23.71
C PRO A 68 23.91 24.29 -23.34
N ILE A 69 23.65 22.98 -23.26
CA ILE A 69 22.34 22.45 -22.86
C ILE A 69 22.11 22.66 -21.36
N LEU A 70 23.07 22.29 -20.50
CA LEU A 70 22.93 22.44 -19.03
C LEU A 70 22.88 23.88 -18.59
N ASP A 71 23.77 24.73 -19.13
CA ASP A 71 23.78 26.17 -18.81
C ASP A 71 22.46 26.84 -19.22
N SER A 72 21.92 26.41 -20.36
CA SER A 72 20.63 26.90 -20.85
C SER A 72 19.48 26.46 -19.93
N ILE A 73 19.48 25.19 -19.47
CA ILE A 73 18.44 24.69 -18.52
C ILE A 73 18.51 25.44 -17.20
N VAL A 74 19.71 25.64 -16.65
CA VAL A 74 19.88 26.39 -15.38
C VAL A 74 19.44 27.86 -15.53
N ALA A 75 19.76 28.50 -16.67
CA ALA A 75 19.30 29.84 -16.96
C ALA A 75 17.77 29.92 -17.08
N ASP A 76 17.15 28.95 -17.79
CA ASP A 76 15.70 28.86 -17.96
C ASP A 76 15.00 28.61 -16.61
N LEU A 77 15.56 27.77 -15.72
CA LEU A 77 15.05 27.54 -14.36
C LEU A 77 15.14 28.81 -13.48
N LYS A 78 16.28 29.52 -13.49
CA LYS A 78 16.44 30.79 -12.76
C LYS A 78 15.45 31.85 -13.23
N LEU A 79 15.26 31.92 -14.54
CA LEU A 79 14.30 32.86 -15.13
C LEU A 79 12.86 32.52 -14.73
N SER A 80 12.51 31.24 -14.79
CA SER A 80 11.19 30.70 -14.36
C SER A 80 10.93 31.02 -12.90
N LEU A 81 11.90 30.80 -12.01
CA LEU A 81 11.78 31.10 -10.58
C LEU A 81 11.57 32.60 -10.30
N ARG A 82 12.30 33.48 -11.00
CA ARG A 82 12.10 34.95 -10.88
C ARG A 82 10.69 35.36 -11.31
N ARG A 83 10.16 34.74 -12.36
CA ARG A 83 8.80 35.01 -12.87
C ARG A 83 7.72 34.54 -11.90
N LEU A 84 7.89 33.36 -11.29
CA LEU A 84 6.96 32.86 -10.28
C LEU A 84 6.90 33.78 -9.06
N ARG A 85 8.06 34.31 -8.61
CA ARG A 85 8.12 35.29 -7.52
C ARG A 85 7.42 36.60 -7.83
N ARG A 86 7.36 37.00 -9.11
CA ARG A 86 6.67 38.25 -9.54
C ARG A 86 5.14 38.08 -9.66
N SER A 87 4.62 36.85 -9.66
CA SER A 87 3.18 36.56 -9.73
C SER A 87 2.78 35.56 -8.63
N PRO A 88 2.78 36.01 -7.35
CA PRO A 88 2.61 35.11 -6.22
C PRO A 88 1.21 34.45 -6.17
N GLY A 89 0.14 35.17 -6.54
CA GLY A 89 -1.21 34.58 -6.57
C GLY A 89 -1.35 33.45 -7.55
N PHE A 90 -0.81 33.60 -8.78
CA PHE A 90 -0.78 32.51 -9.75
C PHE A 90 0.04 31.30 -9.25
N ALA A 91 1.27 31.58 -8.75
CA ALA A 91 2.14 30.53 -8.25
C ALA A 91 1.49 29.76 -7.09
N ALA A 92 0.90 30.47 -6.13
CA ALA A 92 0.21 29.85 -4.99
C ALA A 92 -0.95 28.97 -5.43
N THR A 93 -1.83 29.45 -6.32
CA THR A 93 -2.96 28.67 -6.83
C THR A 93 -2.49 27.39 -7.52
N VAL A 94 -1.51 27.48 -8.43
CA VAL A 94 -0.99 26.30 -9.15
C VAL A 94 -0.29 25.34 -8.19
N LEU A 95 0.56 25.84 -7.30
CA LEU A 95 1.32 25.00 -6.37
C LEU A 95 0.42 24.30 -5.34
N LEU A 96 -0.61 24.98 -4.83
CA LEU A 96 -1.59 24.36 -3.94
C LEU A 96 -2.40 23.28 -4.66
N THR A 97 -2.88 23.57 -5.88
CA THR A 97 -3.64 22.61 -6.68
C THR A 97 -2.81 21.37 -7.00
N LEU A 98 -1.57 21.56 -7.47
CA LEU A 98 -0.66 20.45 -7.78
C LEU A 98 -0.20 19.72 -6.50
N GLY A 99 0.12 20.48 -5.44
CA GLY A 99 0.56 19.91 -4.17
C GLY A 99 -0.50 18.98 -3.55
N ILE A 100 -1.75 19.41 -3.52
CA ILE A 100 -2.86 18.58 -3.03
C ILE A 100 -3.09 17.38 -3.98
N GLY A 101 -3.16 17.63 -5.30
CA GLY A 101 -3.41 16.57 -6.28
C GLY A 101 -2.32 15.50 -6.32
N ILE A 102 -1.05 15.91 -6.40
CA ILE A 102 0.09 14.98 -6.38
C ILE A 102 0.19 14.31 -5.02
N GLY A 103 0.03 15.07 -3.92
CA GLY A 103 0.12 14.55 -2.57
C GLY A 103 -0.93 13.47 -2.26
N SER A 104 -2.17 13.69 -2.67
CA SER A 104 -3.24 12.68 -2.52
C SER A 104 -2.94 11.40 -3.31
N ASN A 105 -2.46 11.53 -4.56
CA ASN A 105 -2.04 10.37 -5.35
C ASN A 105 -0.85 9.65 -4.71
N THR A 106 0.13 10.37 -4.19
CA THR A 106 1.28 9.81 -3.49
C THR A 106 0.86 9.07 -2.21
N ALA A 107 -0.04 9.65 -1.43
CA ALA A 107 -0.55 9.00 -0.21
C ALA A 107 -1.25 7.68 -0.53
N VAL A 108 -2.16 7.67 -1.52
CA VAL A 108 -2.85 6.43 -1.94
C VAL A 108 -1.88 5.43 -2.56
N PHE A 109 -0.92 5.88 -3.36
CA PHE A 109 0.13 5.00 -3.89
C PHE A 109 0.96 4.38 -2.75
N SER A 110 1.32 5.14 -1.73
CA SER A 110 2.03 4.61 -0.56
C SER A 110 1.24 3.52 0.15
N VAL A 111 -0.09 3.68 0.26
CA VAL A 111 -0.96 2.63 0.81
C VAL A 111 -0.95 1.40 -0.10
N ILE A 112 -1.12 1.58 -1.41
CA ILE A 112 -1.09 0.49 -2.39
C ILE A 112 0.26 -0.24 -2.36
N ASP A 113 1.36 0.49 -2.32
CA ASP A 113 2.70 -0.09 -2.29
C ASP A 113 2.92 -0.93 -1.03
N ASN A 114 2.61 -0.38 0.14
CA ASN A 114 2.81 -1.07 1.41
C ASN A 114 1.84 -2.24 1.61
N VAL A 115 0.58 -2.12 1.15
CA VAL A 115 -0.46 -3.15 1.35
C VAL A 115 -0.44 -4.19 0.23
N LEU A 116 -0.41 -3.76 -1.06
CA LEU A 116 -0.60 -4.66 -2.20
C LEU A 116 0.71 -5.08 -2.87
N LEU A 117 1.69 -4.16 -3.04
CA LEU A 117 2.87 -4.45 -3.87
C LEU A 117 3.97 -5.13 -3.06
N LYS A 118 4.26 -4.66 -1.86
CA LYS A 118 5.29 -5.28 -1.02
C LYS A 118 4.94 -6.71 -0.61
N PRO A 119 5.94 -7.59 -0.52
CA PRO A 119 5.74 -8.94 0.01
C PRO A 119 5.22 -8.89 1.46
N LEU A 120 4.61 -9.96 1.93
CA LEU A 120 4.26 -10.10 3.34
C LEU A 120 5.54 -10.11 4.21
N PRO A 121 5.47 -9.68 5.48
CA PRO A 121 6.63 -9.56 6.37
C PRO A 121 7.10 -10.93 6.91
N TYR A 122 7.06 -11.95 6.06
CA TYR A 122 7.51 -13.30 6.37
C TYR A 122 8.63 -13.73 5.42
N PRO A 123 9.63 -14.49 5.88
CA PRO A 123 10.64 -15.07 5.01
C PRO A 123 10.00 -15.89 3.89
N ASP A 124 10.52 -15.77 2.66
CA ASP A 124 10.03 -16.52 1.48
C ASP A 124 8.49 -16.52 1.36
N SER A 125 7.85 -15.36 1.54
CA SER A 125 6.39 -15.23 1.61
C SER A 125 5.67 -15.73 0.35
N ASP A 126 6.35 -15.82 -0.78
CA ASP A 126 5.79 -16.34 -2.04
C ASP A 126 5.47 -17.84 -1.98
N ARG A 127 6.05 -18.56 -1.02
CA ARG A 127 5.79 -19.97 -0.78
C ARG A 127 4.71 -20.22 0.27
N LEU A 128 4.20 -19.15 0.89
CA LEU A 128 3.11 -19.23 1.86
C LEU A 128 1.77 -19.27 1.15
N VAL A 129 0.99 -20.27 1.50
CA VAL A 129 -0.37 -20.46 0.98
C VAL A 129 -1.38 -20.52 2.11
N PHE A 130 -2.54 -19.96 1.84
CA PHE A 130 -3.72 -20.14 2.68
C PHE A 130 -4.44 -21.41 2.23
N LEU A 131 -4.83 -22.22 3.19
CA LEU A 131 -5.54 -23.47 2.94
C LEU A 131 -7.02 -23.24 3.20
N SER A 132 -7.81 -23.26 2.15
CA SER A 132 -9.26 -23.31 2.20
C SER A 132 -9.77 -24.48 1.35
N LEU A 133 -11.05 -24.77 1.47
CA LEU A 133 -11.71 -25.83 0.74
C LEU A 133 -12.97 -25.28 0.08
N ASP A 134 -13.36 -25.83 -1.04
CA ASP A 134 -14.67 -25.60 -1.64
C ASP A 134 -15.54 -26.83 -1.46
N ALA A 135 -16.80 -26.63 -1.13
CA ALA A 135 -17.79 -27.69 -0.92
C ALA A 135 -19.07 -27.39 -1.71
N PRO A 136 -19.05 -27.44 -3.05
CA PRO A 136 -20.18 -27.05 -3.89
C PRO A 136 -21.44 -27.90 -3.68
N GLY A 137 -21.30 -29.08 -3.11
CA GLY A 137 -22.42 -29.97 -2.77
C GLY A 137 -23.04 -29.73 -1.39
N ALA A 138 -22.53 -28.78 -0.59
CA ALA A 138 -23.09 -28.41 0.71
C ALA A 138 -24.36 -27.55 0.52
N ALA A 139 -25.45 -28.18 0.04
CA ALA A 139 -26.71 -27.51 -0.23
C ALA A 139 -27.31 -26.87 1.04
N GLY A 140 -27.79 -25.63 0.94
CA GLY A 140 -28.32 -24.86 2.07
C GLY A 140 -27.27 -24.18 2.94
N LEU A 141 -25.98 -24.44 2.73
CA LEU A 141 -24.88 -23.86 3.46
C LEU A 141 -24.01 -23.01 2.51
N ALA A 142 -24.58 -21.93 2.00
CA ALA A 142 -23.92 -21.07 1.00
C ALA A 142 -22.52 -20.58 1.41
N SER A 143 -22.29 -20.36 2.71
CA SER A 143 -20.99 -20.00 3.28
C SER A 143 -19.92 -21.07 3.13
N PHE A 144 -20.32 -22.35 2.98
CA PHE A 144 -19.40 -23.47 2.84
C PHE A 144 -19.14 -23.86 1.38
N GLN A 145 -19.93 -23.34 0.45
CA GLN A 145 -19.73 -23.65 -0.97
C GLN A 145 -18.41 -23.14 -1.52
N LYS A 146 -17.95 -22.00 -0.98
CA LYS A 146 -16.61 -21.43 -1.25
C LYS A 146 -15.98 -21.02 0.07
N GLY A 147 -14.74 -21.45 0.29
CA GLY A 147 -13.99 -21.06 1.48
C GLY A 147 -14.40 -21.84 2.73
N LEU A 148 -14.73 -23.11 2.63
CA LEU A 148 -14.95 -23.98 3.79
C LEU A 148 -13.69 -24.01 4.65
N PRO A 149 -13.78 -23.65 5.96
CA PRO A 149 -12.66 -23.76 6.89
C PRO A 149 -12.25 -25.23 7.09
N LEU A 150 -11.04 -25.46 7.62
CA LEU A 150 -10.58 -26.80 7.95
C LEU A 150 -11.17 -27.28 9.29
N SER A 151 -11.24 -28.60 9.46
CA SER A 151 -11.44 -29.23 10.76
C SER A 151 -10.10 -29.67 11.35
N ALA A 152 -10.07 -29.92 12.68
CA ALA A 152 -8.88 -30.45 13.33
C ALA A 152 -8.51 -31.85 12.82
N SER A 153 -9.50 -32.69 12.45
CA SER A 153 -9.26 -33.98 11.84
C SER A 153 -8.64 -33.88 10.44
N MET A 154 -9.06 -32.91 9.63
CA MET A 154 -8.43 -32.61 8.33
C MET A 154 -6.97 -32.17 8.50
N TYR A 155 -6.69 -31.35 9.51
CA TYR A 155 -5.31 -30.97 9.80
C TYR A 155 -4.43 -32.18 10.02
N PHE A 156 -4.86 -33.16 10.82
CA PHE A 156 -4.09 -34.41 11.03
C PHE A 156 -3.94 -35.19 9.73
N ALA A 157 -5.03 -35.41 8.98
CA ALA A 157 -4.97 -36.15 7.73
C ALA A 157 -4.03 -35.46 6.71
N PHE A 158 -4.06 -34.12 6.61
CA PHE A 158 -3.20 -33.40 5.70
C PHE A 158 -1.74 -33.36 6.17
N SER A 159 -1.49 -33.12 7.46
CA SER A 159 -0.12 -33.09 8.00
C SER A 159 0.60 -34.42 7.88
N GLU A 160 -0.12 -35.55 8.11
CA GLU A 160 0.44 -36.88 8.05
C GLU A 160 0.65 -37.41 6.63
N ASN A 161 -0.16 -36.96 5.65
CA ASN A 161 -0.18 -37.53 4.31
C ASN A 161 0.33 -36.60 3.21
N ASN A 162 0.71 -35.34 3.53
CA ASN A 162 1.19 -34.39 2.52
C ASN A 162 2.61 -34.73 2.02
N ARG A 163 2.88 -34.38 0.76
CA ARG A 163 4.19 -34.52 0.10
C ARG A 163 4.74 -33.19 -0.39
N THR A 164 3.89 -32.18 -0.47
CA THR A 164 4.14 -30.90 -1.15
C THR A 164 4.44 -29.78 -0.18
N PHE A 165 4.08 -29.91 1.10
CA PHE A 165 4.36 -28.90 2.11
C PHE A 165 5.65 -29.20 2.87
N GLN A 166 6.37 -28.13 3.22
CA GLN A 166 7.46 -28.17 4.19
C GLN A 166 6.88 -28.22 5.61
N SER A 167 5.90 -27.33 5.86
CA SER A 167 5.13 -27.27 7.11
C SER A 167 3.71 -26.81 6.79
N LEU A 168 2.73 -27.28 7.55
CA LEU A 168 1.35 -26.82 7.49
C LEU A 168 0.72 -26.89 8.87
N GLY A 169 -0.23 -26.00 9.12
CA GLY A 169 -0.94 -25.95 10.39
C GLY A 169 -2.27 -25.23 10.27
N ILE A 170 -3.03 -25.30 11.34
CA ILE A 170 -4.31 -24.57 11.48
C ILE A 170 -4.24 -23.62 12.66
N TRP A 171 -4.97 -22.54 12.54
CA TRP A 171 -5.05 -21.51 13.57
C TRP A 171 -6.46 -20.92 13.68
N GLY A 172 -6.71 -20.22 14.78
CA GLY A 172 -7.94 -19.48 14.99
C GLY A 172 -7.76 -18.42 16.05
N SER A 173 -8.59 -17.38 15.98
CA SER A 173 -8.58 -16.26 16.92
C SER A 173 -9.81 -16.31 17.82
N GLN A 174 -9.63 -15.94 19.07
CA GLN A 174 -10.72 -15.81 20.06
C GLN A 174 -10.36 -14.76 21.11
N LYS A 175 -11.32 -14.41 21.95
CA LYS A 175 -11.06 -13.66 23.18
C LYS A 175 -10.70 -14.63 24.29
N ALA A 176 -9.83 -14.20 25.20
CA ALA A 176 -9.44 -14.96 26.37
C ALA A 176 -9.38 -14.05 27.59
N ASN A 177 -9.65 -14.60 28.77
CA ASN A 177 -9.66 -13.84 30.02
C ASN A 177 -8.37 -14.12 30.80
N VAL A 178 -7.57 -13.10 31.00
CA VAL A 178 -6.40 -13.15 31.87
C VAL A 178 -6.82 -12.80 33.29
N SER A 179 -6.54 -13.70 34.23
CA SER A 179 -6.86 -13.55 35.67
C SER A 179 -5.65 -13.86 36.54
N GLY A 180 -5.80 -13.72 37.86
CA GLY A 180 -4.70 -13.97 38.82
C GLY A 180 -3.70 -12.82 38.95
N MET A 181 -3.99 -11.67 38.32
CA MET A 181 -3.28 -10.39 38.47
C MET A 181 -4.19 -9.33 39.09
N ALA A 182 -3.69 -8.13 39.37
CA ALA A 182 -4.40 -7.08 40.09
C ALA A 182 -5.79 -6.70 39.51
N ARG A 183 -5.97 -6.86 38.17
CA ARG A 183 -7.28 -6.70 37.48
C ARG A 183 -7.38 -7.75 36.39
N PRO A 184 -8.52 -8.49 36.33
CA PRO A 184 -8.84 -9.35 35.18
C PRO A 184 -8.96 -8.47 33.92
N GLU A 185 -8.50 -8.99 32.79
CA GLU A 185 -8.62 -8.31 31.51
C GLU A 185 -8.95 -9.31 30.39
N GLU A 186 -9.76 -8.87 29.44
CA GLU A 186 -9.99 -9.60 28.20
C GLU A 186 -8.88 -9.27 27.21
N VAL A 187 -8.28 -10.27 26.61
CA VAL A 187 -7.17 -10.16 25.65
C VAL A 187 -7.49 -10.90 24.36
N ASN A 188 -6.85 -10.48 23.28
CA ASN A 188 -6.90 -11.22 22.01
C ASN A 188 -5.99 -12.43 22.09
N ALA A 189 -6.55 -13.60 21.85
CA ALA A 189 -5.83 -14.85 21.82
C ALA A 189 -5.83 -15.46 20.42
N VAL A 190 -4.67 -15.91 19.96
CA VAL A 190 -4.56 -16.76 18.78
C VAL A 190 -4.10 -18.13 19.21
N LEU A 191 -4.82 -19.15 18.75
CA LEU A 191 -4.47 -20.54 18.98
C LEU A 191 -3.88 -21.12 17.69
N VAL A 192 -2.81 -21.89 17.82
CA VAL A 192 -2.07 -22.46 16.70
C VAL A 192 -1.83 -23.93 16.91
N SER A 193 -1.93 -24.71 15.83
CA SER A 193 -1.39 -26.08 15.81
C SER A 193 0.11 -26.05 15.52
N ASP A 194 0.73 -27.19 15.65
CA ASP A 194 2.08 -27.41 15.15
C ASP A 194 2.16 -27.08 13.65
N GLY A 195 3.31 -26.56 13.20
CA GLY A 195 3.54 -26.14 11.82
C GLY A 195 3.11 -24.73 11.45
N VAL A 196 2.29 -24.00 12.25
CA VAL A 196 1.91 -22.61 11.94
C VAL A 196 3.09 -21.65 12.06
N LEU A 197 3.76 -21.66 13.23
CA LEU A 197 4.93 -20.79 13.46
C LEU A 197 6.09 -21.14 12.53
N GLU A 198 6.34 -22.42 12.34
CA GLU A 198 7.32 -22.91 11.36
C GLU A 198 7.00 -22.44 9.95
N SER A 199 5.72 -22.47 9.54
CA SER A 199 5.31 -21.94 8.23
C SER A 199 5.56 -20.44 8.10
N LEU A 200 5.29 -19.65 9.13
CA LEU A 200 5.57 -18.21 9.13
C LEU A 200 7.06 -17.91 9.20
N GLY A 201 7.85 -18.74 9.89
CA GLY A 201 9.32 -18.66 9.90
C GLY A 201 9.89 -17.39 10.52
N VAL A 202 9.17 -16.74 11.43
CA VAL A 202 9.61 -15.52 12.10
C VAL A 202 10.17 -15.87 13.47
N PRO A 203 11.46 -15.61 13.74
CA PRO A 203 12.06 -15.95 15.03
C PRO A 203 11.48 -15.11 16.16
N GLN A 204 11.37 -15.68 17.34
CA GLN A 204 10.95 -15.00 18.55
C GLN A 204 11.93 -13.91 19.01
N ALA A 205 11.43 -12.86 19.67
CA ALA A 205 12.26 -11.79 20.23
C ALA A 205 12.98 -12.21 21.52
N ALA A 206 12.34 -13.09 22.30
CA ALA A 206 12.92 -13.61 23.56
C ALA A 206 12.33 -14.98 23.90
N GLY A 207 13.08 -15.80 24.62
CA GLY A 207 12.65 -17.15 25.00
C GLY A 207 12.74 -18.17 23.85
N ARG A 208 11.75 -19.03 23.72
CA ARG A 208 11.66 -20.05 22.66
C ARG A 208 10.26 -20.08 22.02
N GLU A 209 10.18 -20.64 20.85
CA GLU A 209 8.91 -20.95 20.19
C GLU A 209 8.15 -22.10 20.87
N LEU A 210 6.87 -22.20 20.53
CA LEU A 210 6.08 -23.38 20.84
C LEU A 210 6.63 -24.56 20.03
N ALA A 211 7.01 -25.61 20.72
CA ALA A 211 7.49 -26.84 20.11
C ALA A 211 6.35 -27.88 19.98
N ALA A 212 6.54 -28.90 19.16
CA ALA A 212 5.61 -30.04 19.05
C ALA A 212 5.32 -30.67 20.42
N SER A 213 6.30 -30.69 21.34
CA SER A 213 6.12 -31.17 22.73
C SER A 213 5.14 -30.34 23.55
N ASP A 214 4.90 -29.06 23.19
CA ASP A 214 3.92 -28.19 23.85
C ASP A 214 2.49 -28.41 23.31
N GLN A 215 2.34 -29.14 22.20
CA GLN A 215 1.07 -29.51 21.57
C GLN A 215 0.47 -30.83 22.13
N VAL A 216 1.13 -31.42 23.14
CA VAL A 216 0.65 -32.70 23.70
C VAL A 216 -0.64 -32.47 24.50
N PRO A 217 -1.71 -33.25 24.22
CA PRO A 217 -2.95 -33.18 24.98
C PRO A 217 -2.71 -33.44 26.47
N ASN A 218 -3.34 -32.65 27.33
CA ASN A 218 -3.18 -32.68 28.78
C ASN A 218 -1.76 -32.42 29.31
N GLY A 219 -0.82 -32.02 28.45
CA GLY A 219 0.52 -31.60 28.85
C GLY A 219 0.56 -30.24 29.57
N PRO A 220 1.73 -29.82 30.04
CA PRO A 220 1.92 -28.49 30.65
C PRO A 220 1.50 -27.39 29.70
N LYS A 221 0.53 -26.58 30.12
CA LYS A 221 0.00 -25.49 29.29
C LYS A 221 1.04 -24.37 29.12
N LYS A 222 1.30 -24.00 27.87
CA LYS A 222 2.28 -22.98 27.49
C LYS A 222 1.60 -21.81 26.81
N VAL A 223 2.27 -20.65 26.79
CA VAL A 223 1.83 -19.44 26.12
C VAL A 223 3.02 -18.62 25.65
N MET A 224 2.91 -18.00 24.48
CA MET A 224 3.80 -16.94 24.05
C MET A 224 3.05 -15.60 24.11
N LEU A 225 3.79 -14.53 24.33
CA LEU A 225 3.23 -13.17 24.40
C LEU A 225 3.54 -12.40 23.12
N SER A 226 2.65 -11.49 22.74
CA SER A 226 3.02 -10.45 21.78
C SER A 226 4.01 -9.47 22.41
N TYR A 227 4.80 -8.81 21.58
CA TYR A 227 5.72 -7.77 22.05
C TYR A 227 4.98 -6.64 22.78
N GLY A 228 3.83 -6.22 22.26
CA GLY A 228 3.02 -5.15 22.83
C GLY A 228 2.48 -5.50 24.23
N TYR A 229 1.97 -6.72 24.38
CA TYR A 229 1.45 -7.19 25.66
C TYR A 229 2.57 -7.37 26.70
N TRP A 230 3.71 -7.92 26.29
CA TRP A 230 4.88 -8.04 27.15
C TRP A 230 5.39 -6.68 27.64
N GLN A 231 5.42 -5.66 26.79
CA GLN A 231 5.79 -4.31 27.20
C GLN A 231 4.77 -3.70 28.15
N ARG A 232 3.47 -3.77 27.82
CA ARG A 232 2.40 -3.17 28.64
C ARG A 232 2.28 -3.82 30.02
N ARG A 233 2.41 -5.15 30.08
CA ARG A 233 2.09 -5.91 31.30
C ARG A 233 3.31 -6.25 32.13
N PHE A 234 4.44 -6.47 31.51
CA PHE A 234 5.68 -6.89 32.18
C PHE A 234 6.81 -5.86 32.05
N GLY A 235 6.54 -4.68 31.48
CA GLY A 235 7.56 -3.63 31.33
C GLY A 235 8.76 -4.04 30.44
N GLY A 236 8.64 -5.09 29.65
CA GLY A 236 9.76 -5.62 28.86
C GLY A 236 10.76 -6.45 29.68
N ASP A 237 10.39 -6.86 30.90
CA ASP A 237 11.27 -7.70 31.75
C ASP A 237 11.43 -9.11 31.14
N THR A 238 12.65 -9.50 30.84
CA THR A 238 12.98 -10.83 30.32
C THR A 238 12.72 -11.95 31.33
N ASN A 239 12.71 -11.62 32.64
CA ASN A 239 12.34 -12.57 33.69
C ASN A 239 10.85 -12.93 33.68
N ALA A 240 10.03 -12.32 32.82
CA ALA A 240 8.67 -12.78 32.55
C ALA A 240 8.64 -14.19 31.93
N ILE A 241 9.69 -14.57 31.19
CA ILE A 241 9.83 -15.92 30.63
C ILE A 241 10.04 -16.92 31.75
N GLY A 242 9.28 -18.01 31.74
CA GLY A 242 9.24 -19.00 32.81
C GLY A 242 8.22 -18.72 33.90
N ARG A 243 7.70 -17.48 34.03
CA ARG A 243 6.60 -17.19 34.96
C ARG A 243 5.29 -17.79 34.45
N THR A 244 4.34 -17.91 35.35
CA THR A 244 2.99 -18.39 35.06
C THR A 244 2.00 -17.25 34.95
N ILE A 245 1.04 -17.42 34.05
CA ILE A 245 -0.10 -16.53 33.85
C ILE A 245 -1.39 -17.39 33.81
N VAL A 246 -2.47 -16.92 34.38
CA VAL A 246 -3.74 -17.63 34.35
C VAL A 246 -4.58 -17.08 33.20
N ILE A 247 -4.90 -17.95 32.25
CA ILE A 247 -5.72 -17.61 31.07
C ILE A 247 -6.89 -18.63 31.04
N ASP A 248 -8.11 -18.11 31.01
CA ASP A 248 -9.35 -18.91 31.04
C ASP A 248 -9.34 -19.97 32.18
N SER A 249 -8.97 -19.51 33.37
CA SER A 249 -8.85 -20.36 34.59
C SER A 249 -7.77 -21.45 34.50
N GLN A 250 -6.93 -21.45 33.47
CA GLN A 250 -5.81 -22.40 33.31
C GLN A 250 -4.47 -21.70 33.53
N THR A 251 -3.64 -22.25 34.39
CA THR A 251 -2.27 -21.78 34.60
C THR A 251 -1.41 -22.18 33.40
N ARG A 252 -0.78 -21.19 32.75
CA ARG A 252 0.11 -21.37 31.60
C ARG A 252 1.49 -20.79 31.89
N THR A 253 2.54 -21.46 31.44
CA THR A 253 3.91 -20.94 31.55
C THR A 253 4.24 -20.11 30.31
N ILE A 254 4.75 -18.89 30.50
CA ILE A 254 5.27 -18.04 29.43
C ILE A 254 6.58 -18.64 28.92
N VAL A 255 6.64 -19.04 27.64
CA VAL A 255 7.83 -19.66 27.04
C VAL A 255 8.59 -18.73 26.10
N GLY A 256 7.95 -17.70 25.58
CA GLY A 256 8.59 -16.78 24.64
C GLY A 256 7.75 -15.54 24.36
N VAL A 257 8.38 -14.61 23.64
CA VAL A 257 7.78 -13.36 23.19
C VAL A 257 8.03 -13.23 21.69
N MET A 258 6.99 -12.94 20.93
CA MET A 258 7.10 -12.67 19.50
C MET A 258 7.67 -11.28 19.21
N PRO A 259 8.30 -11.05 18.06
CA PRO A 259 8.89 -9.76 17.73
C PRO A 259 7.83 -8.67 17.56
N ARG A 260 8.28 -7.42 17.64
CA ARG A 260 7.42 -6.24 17.48
C ARG A 260 6.72 -6.26 16.10
N GLY A 261 5.40 -6.06 16.12
CA GLY A 261 4.60 -6.02 14.89
C GLY A 261 4.30 -7.38 14.27
N PHE A 262 4.69 -8.49 14.90
CA PHE A 262 4.34 -9.82 14.42
C PHE A 262 2.83 -10.06 14.57
N ARG A 263 2.24 -10.61 13.52
CA ARG A 263 0.83 -11.02 13.43
C ARG A 263 0.77 -12.48 12.96
N VAL A 264 -0.30 -13.15 13.29
CA VAL A 264 -0.60 -14.42 12.64
C VAL A 264 -1.54 -14.14 11.47
N VAL A 265 -0.99 -14.18 10.27
CA VAL A 265 -1.64 -13.75 9.02
C VAL A 265 -1.97 -12.24 9.10
N ASP A 266 -3.19 -11.85 9.39
CA ASP A 266 -3.66 -10.48 9.54
C ASP A 266 -4.19 -10.18 10.96
N HIS A 267 -4.08 -11.15 11.87
CA HIS A 267 -4.65 -11.06 13.22
C HIS A 267 -3.61 -10.61 14.24
N ASP A 268 -3.95 -9.51 14.92
CA ASP A 268 -3.24 -9.07 16.12
C ASP A 268 -3.63 -9.96 17.31
N PHE A 269 -2.69 -10.18 18.20
CA PHE A 269 -2.91 -10.94 19.41
C PHE A 269 -2.13 -10.37 20.59
N ASP A 270 -2.59 -10.65 21.79
CA ASP A 270 -1.87 -10.42 23.04
C ASP A 270 -1.17 -11.70 23.51
N VAL A 271 -1.87 -12.82 23.37
CA VAL A 271 -1.38 -14.15 23.76
C VAL A 271 -1.54 -15.16 22.62
N LEU A 272 -0.54 -16.01 22.46
CA LEU A 272 -0.50 -17.07 21.46
C LEU A 272 -0.35 -18.42 22.18
N MET A 273 -1.28 -19.33 21.92
CA MET A 273 -1.39 -20.58 22.65
C MET A 273 -1.44 -21.80 21.71
N PRO A 274 -0.94 -22.95 22.15
CA PRO A 274 -1.11 -24.18 21.40
C PRO A 274 -2.54 -24.71 21.54
N TYR A 275 -3.09 -25.29 20.46
CA TYR A 275 -4.36 -26.01 20.51
C TYR A 275 -4.27 -27.30 21.35
N ALA A 276 -3.15 -28.01 21.27
CA ALA A 276 -2.91 -29.30 21.92
C ALA A 276 -4.06 -30.30 21.67
N PHE A 277 -4.45 -30.47 20.41
CA PHE A 277 -5.51 -31.38 20.01
C PHE A 277 -5.17 -32.83 20.34
N ASP A 278 -6.15 -33.58 20.89
CA ASP A 278 -6.07 -35.04 21.00
C ASP A 278 -6.57 -35.67 19.68
N ARG A 279 -5.65 -36.23 18.89
CA ARG A 279 -5.96 -36.83 17.58
C ARG A 279 -7.09 -37.88 17.66
N ASN A 280 -7.11 -38.67 18.73
CA ASN A 280 -8.06 -39.78 18.88
C ASN A 280 -9.47 -39.29 19.25
N LYS A 281 -9.63 -38.02 19.65
CA LYS A 281 -10.91 -37.42 19.99
C LYS A 281 -11.47 -36.53 18.89
N GLN A 282 -10.74 -36.40 17.76
CA GLN A 282 -11.21 -35.55 16.66
C GLN A 282 -12.29 -36.28 15.86
N GLN A 283 -13.29 -35.47 15.47
CA GLN A 283 -14.40 -35.95 14.64
C GLN A 283 -14.26 -35.37 13.22
N LEU A 284 -14.96 -35.96 12.25
CA LEU A 284 -15.02 -35.46 10.87
C LEU A 284 -15.58 -34.03 10.83
N ALA A 285 -16.54 -33.69 11.68
CA ALA A 285 -17.13 -32.34 11.78
C ALA A 285 -16.20 -31.35 12.49
N GLY A 286 -16.70 -30.13 12.75
CA GLY A 286 -15.97 -29.11 13.49
C GLY A 286 -15.15 -28.20 12.58
N PHE A 287 -15.70 -27.86 11.41
CA PHE A 287 -15.12 -26.87 10.51
C PHE A 287 -15.12 -25.47 11.15
N GLY A 288 -13.97 -24.86 11.27
CA GLY A 288 -13.86 -23.54 11.92
C GLY A 288 -12.42 -23.02 12.03
N PHE A 289 -11.45 -23.77 11.52
CA PHE A 289 -10.04 -23.41 11.61
C PHE A 289 -9.53 -22.90 10.27
N GLN A 290 -8.70 -21.86 10.32
CA GLN A 290 -8.01 -21.36 9.14
C GLN A 290 -6.71 -22.14 8.95
N GLY A 291 -6.38 -22.45 7.70
CA GLY A 291 -5.20 -23.22 7.37
C GLY A 291 -4.09 -22.35 6.75
N ILE A 292 -2.86 -22.61 7.12
CA ILE A 292 -1.67 -22.02 6.51
C ILE A 292 -0.63 -23.09 6.26
N GLY A 293 0.14 -22.94 5.18
CA GLY A 293 1.24 -23.85 4.92
C GLY A 293 2.35 -23.20 4.09
N ARG A 294 3.54 -23.74 4.23
CA ARG A 294 4.71 -23.38 3.41
C ARG A 294 4.96 -24.50 2.41
N LEU A 295 4.91 -24.18 1.13
CA LEU A 295 5.23 -25.13 0.06
C LEU A 295 6.73 -25.45 0.04
N LYS A 296 7.09 -26.69 -0.32
CA LYS A 296 8.47 -27.07 -0.62
C LYS A 296 8.99 -26.26 -1.82
N PRO A 297 10.31 -26.02 -1.93
CA PRO A 297 10.89 -25.34 -3.09
C PRO A 297 10.48 -26.01 -4.41
N GLY A 298 10.03 -25.20 -5.38
CA GLY A 298 9.65 -25.66 -6.71
C GLY A 298 8.26 -26.31 -6.81
N VAL A 299 7.49 -26.43 -5.73
CA VAL A 299 6.12 -26.94 -5.77
C VAL A 299 5.15 -25.83 -6.15
N SER A 300 4.29 -26.10 -7.13
CA SER A 300 3.22 -25.19 -7.54
C SER A 300 1.92 -25.41 -6.77
N ILE A 301 1.08 -24.38 -6.69
CA ILE A 301 -0.25 -24.47 -6.03
C ILE A 301 -1.13 -25.59 -6.64
N PRO A 302 -1.21 -25.77 -7.98
CA PRO A 302 -1.97 -26.90 -8.53
C PRO A 302 -1.46 -28.28 -8.07
N GLN A 303 -0.14 -28.46 -7.93
CA GLN A 303 0.42 -29.70 -7.41
C GLN A 303 0.05 -29.92 -5.93
N ALA A 304 0.08 -28.87 -5.13
CA ALA A 304 -0.32 -28.92 -3.73
C ALA A 304 -1.83 -29.20 -3.57
N ASN A 305 -2.68 -28.59 -4.41
CA ASN A 305 -4.11 -28.91 -4.45
C ASN A 305 -4.37 -30.39 -4.78
N ALA A 306 -3.68 -30.93 -5.78
CA ALA A 306 -3.81 -32.34 -6.15
C ALA A 306 -3.35 -33.29 -5.02
N ASP A 307 -2.29 -32.91 -4.29
CA ASP A 307 -1.80 -33.69 -3.16
C ASP A 307 -2.79 -33.69 -1.99
N LEU A 308 -3.35 -32.53 -1.63
CA LEU A 308 -4.36 -32.47 -0.56
C LEU A 308 -5.68 -33.13 -0.98
N ALA A 309 -6.07 -33.06 -2.26
CA ALA A 309 -7.27 -33.74 -2.76
C ALA A 309 -7.18 -35.27 -2.54
N ARG A 310 -5.99 -35.85 -2.69
CA ARG A 310 -5.71 -37.24 -2.41
C ARG A 310 -5.91 -37.60 -0.91
N ALA A 311 -5.69 -36.65 -0.03
CA ALA A 311 -5.81 -36.87 1.41
C ALA A 311 -7.27 -36.76 1.93
N ILE A 312 -8.21 -36.22 1.14
CA ILE A 312 -9.62 -36.10 1.56
C ILE A 312 -10.30 -37.47 1.78
N PRO A 313 -10.21 -38.47 0.88
CA PRO A 313 -10.72 -39.80 1.17
C PRO A 313 -10.06 -40.42 2.41
N ILE A 314 -8.74 -40.26 2.56
CA ILE A 314 -8.00 -40.78 3.73
C ILE A 314 -8.54 -40.14 5.03
N TRP A 315 -8.89 -38.87 5.00
CA TRP A 315 -9.52 -38.17 6.13
C TRP A 315 -10.86 -38.81 6.50
N MET A 316 -11.74 -39.10 5.53
CA MET A 316 -13.04 -39.74 5.77
C MET A 316 -12.91 -41.17 6.27
N ASP A 317 -11.92 -41.94 5.77
CA ASP A 317 -11.65 -43.29 6.20
C ASP A 317 -11.05 -43.39 7.62
N THR A 318 -10.28 -42.33 8.02
CA THR A 318 -9.53 -42.35 9.29
C THR A 318 -10.34 -41.85 10.47
N PHE A 319 -11.26 -40.89 10.23
CA PHE A 319 -12.03 -40.23 11.29
C PHE A 319 -13.53 -40.54 11.16
N SER A 320 -14.26 -40.45 12.27
CA SER A 320 -15.72 -40.65 12.30
C SER A 320 -16.40 -39.62 13.17
N ASN A 321 -17.70 -39.42 13.01
CA ASN A 321 -18.52 -38.58 13.88
C ASN A 321 -19.11 -39.35 15.08
N GLY A 322 -18.66 -40.54 15.31
CA GLY A 322 -19.10 -41.41 16.39
C GLY A 322 -19.60 -42.79 15.91
N PRO A 323 -19.94 -43.70 16.84
CA PRO A 323 -20.43 -45.02 16.48
C PRO A 323 -21.69 -44.98 15.62
N GLY A 324 -21.67 -45.68 14.48
CA GLY A 324 -22.79 -45.75 13.54
C GLY A 324 -22.96 -44.56 12.61
N SER A 325 -22.04 -43.57 12.65
CA SER A 325 -22.05 -42.46 11.69
C SER A 325 -21.50 -42.92 10.34
N ASP A 326 -22.11 -42.44 9.25
CA ASP A 326 -21.59 -42.61 7.89
C ASP A 326 -20.35 -41.70 7.70
N SER A 327 -19.16 -42.33 7.60
CA SER A 327 -17.90 -41.59 7.38
C SER A 327 -17.87 -40.93 6.01
N HIS A 328 -18.58 -41.50 5.02
CA HIS A 328 -18.66 -40.96 3.66
C HIS A 328 -19.81 -39.95 3.43
N TRP A 329 -20.48 -39.52 4.50
CA TRP A 329 -21.55 -38.52 4.39
C TRP A 329 -21.09 -37.24 3.70
N TYR A 330 -19.81 -36.89 3.84
CA TYR A 330 -19.21 -35.68 3.21
C TYR A 330 -18.88 -35.86 1.73
N ASP A 331 -18.96 -37.06 1.13
CA ASP A 331 -18.85 -37.27 -0.32
C ASP A 331 -19.86 -36.40 -1.10
N ARG A 332 -21.05 -36.22 -0.51
CA ARG A 332 -22.11 -35.38 -1.09
C ARG A 332 -21.70 -33.92 -1.21
N TRP A 333 -20.80 -33.43 -0.35
CA TRP A 333 -20.32 -32.07 -0.36
C TRP A 333 -19.33 -31.80 -1.47
N ARG A 334 -18.75 -32.83 -2.06
CA ARG A 334 -17.73 -32.75 -3.12
C ARG A 334 -16.62 -31.80 -2.73
N ILE A 335 -16.05 -31.99 -1.54
CA ILE A 335 -15.01 -31.16 -0.98
C ILE A 335 -13.76 -31.21 -1.86
N THR A 336 -13.26 -30.05 -2.24
CA THR A 336 -12.03 -29.89 -3.03
C THR A 336 -11.12 -28.85 -2.39
N PRO A 337 -9.79 -29.08 -2.36
CA PRO A 337 -8.86 -28.06 -1.89
C PRO A 337 -8.87 -26.82 -2.80
N ASN A 338 -8.82 -25.66 -2.19
CA ASN A 338 -8.71 -24.36 -2.87
C ASN A 338 -7.61 -23.53 -2.20
N LEU A 339 -6.36 -23.86 -2.54
CA LEU A 339 -5.21 -23.12 -2.04
C LEU A 339 -4.97 -21.88 -2.87
N HIS A 340 -4.63 -20.79 -2.20
CA HIS A 340 -4.20 -19.56 -2.87
C HIS A 340 -3.05 -18.90 -2.10
N PRO A 341 -2.28 -18.01 -2.74
CA PRO A 341 -1.20 -17.30 -2.06
C PRO A 341 -1.71 -16.61 -0.80
N LEU A 342 -1.00 -16.73 0.32
CA LEU A 342 -1.37 -16.10 1.58
C LEU A 342 -1.60 -14.59 1.41
N LYS A 343 -0.82 -13.95 0.56
CA LYS A 343 -0.97 -12.52 0.22
C LYS A 343 -2.36 -12.21 -0.34
N GLN A 344 -2.92 -13.09 -1.16
CA GLN A 344 -4.25 -12.90 -1.73
C GLN A 344 -5.34 -12.95 -0.65
N GLU A 345 -5.19 -13.78 0.37
CA GLU A 345 -6.10 -13.83 1.52
C GLU A 345 -6.05 -12.53 2.31
N VAL A 346 -4.85 -12.07 2.68
CA VAL A 346 -4.64 -10.87 3.51
C VAL A 346 -5.13 -9.59 2.83
N VAL A 347 -4.91 -9.46 1.51
CA VAL A 347 -5.14 -8.17 0.81
C VAL A 347 -6.22 -8.23 -0.27
N GLY A 348 -6.73 -9.42 -0.60
CA GLY A 348 -7.65 -9.60 -1.73
C GLY A 348 -8.93 -8.79 -1.61
N SER A 349 -9.50 -8.69 -0.42
CA SER A 349 -10.74 -7.95 -0.15
C SER A 349 -10.61 -6.44 -0.36
N VAL A 350 -9.44 -5.86 -0.14
CA VAL A 350 -9.21 -4.41 -0.25
C VAL A 350 -8.59 -3.99 -1.58
N SER A 351 -8.05 -4.92 -2.35
CA SER A 351 -7.32 -4.65 -3.61
C SER A 351 -8.18 -3.87 -4.61
N GLY A 352 -9.40 -4.33 -4.89
CA GLY A 352 -10.32 -3.66 -5.83
C GLY A 352 -10.68 -2.25 -5.39
N VAL A 353 -10.89 -2.05 -4.10
CA VAL A 353 -11.21 -0.72 -3.53
C VAL A 353 -10.03 0.23 -3.69
N LEU A 354 -8.82 -0.20 -3.35
CA LEU A 354 -7.62 0.64 -3.45
C LEU A 354 -7.32 1.07 -4.90
N TRP A 355 -7.45 0.16 -5.86
CA TRP A 355 -7.28 0.51 -7.29
C TRP A 355 -8.37 1.46 -7.79
N THR A 356 -9.61 1.31 -7.33
CA THR A 356 -10.71 2.23 -7.65
C THR A 356 -10.44 3.63 -7.08
N VAL A 357 -9.99 3.72 -5.84
CA VAL A 357 -9.61 4.99 -5.20
C VAL A 357 -8.45 5.63 -5.96
N MET A 358 -7.42 4.86 -6.33
CA MET A 358 -6.28 5.35 -7.12
C MET A 358 -6.73 5.93 -8.47
N GLY A 359 -7.61 5.23 -9.19
CA GLY A 359 -8.17 5.71 -10.45
C GLY A 359 -8.97 7.00 -10.27
N THR A 360 -9.78 7.07 -9.22
CA THR A 360 -10.60 8.26 -8.90
C THR A 360 -9.73 9.49 -8.62
N ILE A 361 -8.72 9.34 -7.75
CA ILE A 361 -7.81 10.44 -7.41
C ILE A 361 -6.93 10.82 -8.61
N GLY A 362 -6.56 9.85 -9.45
CA GLY A 362 -5.88 10.10 -10.72
C GLY A 362 -6.72 10.97 -11.68
N LEU A 363 -8.02 10.71 -11.79
CA LEU A 363 -8.94 11.55 -12.57
C LEU A 363 -9.05 12.97 -11.99
N VAL A 364 -9.11 13.11 -10.67
CA VAL A 364 -9.10 14.43 -10.01
C VAL A 364 -7.81 15.19 -10.34
N LEU A 365 -6.65 14.50 -10.31
CA LEU A 365 -5.38 15.11 -10.69
C LEU A 365 -5.36 15.53 -12.17
N LEU A 366 -5.95 14.74 -13.08
CA LEU A 366 -6.08 15.13 -14.49
C LEU A 366 -6.92 16.39 -14.66
N ILE A 367 -8.04 16.51 -13.93
CA ILE A 367 -8.84 17.75 -13.92
C ILE A 367 -8.01 18.94 -13.40
N ALA A 368 -7.24 18.72 -12.33
CA ALA A 368 -6.32 19.73 -11.80
C ALA A 368 -5.26 20.14 -12.84
N CYS A 369 -4.66 19.20 -13.55
CA CYS A 369 -3.70 19.47 -14.62
C CYS A 369 -4.32 20.27 -15.76
N ILE A 370 -5.56 19.98 -16.16
CA ILE A 370 -6.29 20.75 -17.18
C ILE A 370 -6.50 22.20 -16.70
N ASN A 371 -6.86 22.41 -15.44
CA ASN A 371 -7.02 23.75 -14.87
C ASN A 371 -5.70 24.53 -14.89
N VAL A 372 -4.60 23.87 -14.50
CA VAL A 372 -3.25 24.47 -14.56
C VAL A 372 -2.86 24.78 -16.01
N ALA A 373 -3.14 23.87 -16.96
CA ALA A 373 -2.90 24.12 -18.39
C ALA A 373 -3.68 25.34 -18.90
N ASN A 374 -4.96 25.49 -18.52
CA ASN A 374 -5.75 26.66 -18.86
C ASN A 374 -5.16 27.95 -18.29
N LEU A 375 -4.71 27.95 -17.04
CA LEU A 375 -4.04 29.09 -16.42
C LEU A 375 -2.72 29.45 -17.13
N LEU A 376 -1.92 28.45 -17.50
CA LEU A 376 -0.69 28.65 -18.27
C LEU A 376 -0.97 29.18 -19.67
N LEU A 377 -2.04 28.72 -20.34
CA LEU A 377 -2.44 29.25 -21.65
C LEU A 377 -2.80 30.73 -21.58
N VAL A 378 -3.61 31.15 -20.61
CA VAL A 378 -3.98 32.55 -20.40
C VAL A 378 -2.74 33.41 -20.14
N ARG A 379 -1.81 32.89 -19.32
CA ARG A 379 -0.54 33.61 -19.02
C ARG A 379 0.37 33.69 -20.26
N ALA A 380 0.45 32.63 -21.05
CA ALA A 380 1.21 32.63 -22.29
C ALA A 380 0.60 33.60 -23.34
N GLU A 381 -0.75 33.72 -23.37
CA GLU A 381 -1.45 34.72 -24.20
C GLU A 381 -1.06 36.15 -23.81
N ALA A 382 -1.02 36.49 -22.54
CA ALA A 382 -0.60 37.81 -22.08
C ALA A 382 0.86 38.15 -22.47
N ARG A 383 1.68 37.13 -22.76
CA ARG A 383 3.10 37.27 -23.17
C ARG A 383 3.33 37.11 -24.67
N GLN A 384 2.26 37.04 -25.48
CA GLN A 384 2.37 36.77 -26.91
C GLN A 384 3.21 37.82 -27.67
N VAL A 385 3.10 39.12 -27.29
CA VAL A 385 3.91 40.18 -27.87
C VAL A 385 5.40 39.99 -27.57
N GLU A 386 5.76 39.60 -26.33
CA GLU A 386 7.14 39.26 -25.95
C GLU A 386 7.70 38.11 -26.81
N PHE A 387 6.92 37.04 -27.01
CA PHE A 387 7.34 35.94 -27.86
C PHE A 387 7.51 36.34 -29.34
N SER A 388 6.64 37.18 -29.86
CA SER A 388 6.73 37.68 -31.24
C SER A 388 7.98 38.52 -31.45
N ILE A 389 8.33 39.42 -30.50
CA ILE A 389 9.55 40.20 -30.57
C ILE A 389 10.80 39.30 -30.54
N ARG A 390 10.83 38.32 -29.66
CA ARG A 390 11.95 37.39 -29.57
C ARG A 390 12.11 36.55 -30.84
N ALA A 391 11.00 36.11 -31.44
CA ALA A 391 11.02 35.37 -32.70
C ALA A 391 11.55 36.25 -33.85
N ALA A 392 11.18 37.52 -33.88
CA ALA A 392 11.69 38.50 -34.84
C ALA A 392 13.20 38.76 -34.68
N LEU A 393 13.73 38.68 -33.45
CA LEU A 393 15.15 38.77 -33.13
C LEU A 393 15.93 37.46 -33.35
N GLY A 394 15.30 36.40 -33.94
CA GLY A 394 15.94 35.15 -34.32
C GLY A 394 15.86 34.02 -33.26
N ALA A 395 15.05 34.18 -32.21
CA ALA A 395 14.85 33.06 -31.27
C ALA A 395 14.12 31.87 -31.93
N GLY A 396 14.76 30.73 -31.99
CA GLY A 396 14.20 29.52 -32.56
C GLY A 396 12.97 29.01 -31.78
N ARG A 397 12.03 28.37 -32.48
CA ARG A 397 10.78 27.80 -31.93
C ARG A 397 11.04 26.82 -30.75
N ALA A 398 12.08 25.99 -30.86
CA ALA A 398 12.47 25.07 -29.84
C ALA A 398 12.89 25.73 -28.51
N ARG A 399 13.47 26.94 -28.58
CA ARG A 399 13.87 27.73 -27.40
C ARG A 399 12.66 28.25 -26.63
N ILE A 400 11.62 28.71 -27.33
CA ILE A 400 10.36 29.19 -26.71
C ILE A 400 9.63 28.00 -26.08
N ALA A 401 9.54 26.86 -26.80
CA ALA A 401 8.93 25.64 -26.26
C ALA A 401 9.63 25.15 -24.99
N ARG A 402 10.98 25.11 -25.01
CA ARG A 402 11.79 24.68 -23.86
C ARG A 402 11.62 25.60 -22.66
N GLU A 403 11.52 26.90 -22.85
CA GLU A 403 11.29 27.88 -21.79
C GLU A 403 9.93 27.64 -21.12
N LEU A 404 8.85 27.41 -21.89
CA LEU A 404 7.52 27.09 -21.37
C LEU A 404 7.48 25.73 -20.64
N LEU A 405 8.17 24.72 -21.18
CA LEU A 405 8.31 23.42 -20.53
C LEU A 405 9.13 23.51 -19.24
N ALA A 406 10.21 24.31 -19.21
CA ALA A 406 10.99 24.52 -18.00
C ALA A 406 10.18 25.19 -16.88
N GLU A 407 9.32 26.16 -17.22
CA GLU A 407 8.41 26.80 -16.26
C GLU A 407 7.40 25.81 -15.69
N SER A 408 6.80 24.97 -16.54
CA SER A 408 5.82 23.95 -16.13
C SER A 408 6.46 22.80 -15.34
N LEU A 409 7.64 22.32 -15.73
CA LEU A 409 8.38 21.30 -14.99
C LEU A 409 8.80 21.80 -13.60
N LEU A 410 9.23 23.06 -13.50
CA LEU A 410 9.55 23.67 -12.21
C LEU A 410 8.32 23.73 -11.29
N LEU A 411 7.17 24.10 -11.82
CA LEU A 411 5.91 24.09 -11.08
C LEU A 411 5.52 22.67 -10.65
N GLY A 412 5.66 21.68 -11.52
CA GLY A 412 5.43 20.27 -11.22
C GLY A 412 6.33 19.76 -10.09
N LEU A 413 7.64 20.06 -10.17
CA LEU A 413 8.62 19.63 -9.15
C LEU A 413 8.36 20.29 -7.78
N ILE A 414 8.13 21.62 -7.75
CA ILE A 414 7.80 22.30 -6.49
C ILE A 414 6.47 21.79 -5.94
N GLY A 415 5.47 21.60 -6.82
CA GLY A 415 4.19 20.98 -6.46
C GLY A 415 4.38 19.56 -5.90
N GLY A 416 5.31 18.77 -6.46
CA GLY A 416 5.68 17.46 -5.95
C GLY A 416 6.32 17.50 -4.56
N ILE A 417 7.21 18.45 -4.30
CA ILE A 417 7.82 18.64 -2.96
C ILE A 417 6.74 18.96 -1.93
N ILE A 418 5.83 19.87 -2.26
CA ILE A 418 4.67 20.18 -1.40
C ILE A 418 3.79 18.92 -1.25
N GLY A 419 3.59 18.18 -2.36
CA GLY A 419 2.82 16.94 -2.39
C GLY A 419 3.37 15.87 -1.46
N VAL A 420 4.69 15.71 -1.35
CA VAL A 420 5.31 14.79 -0.36
C VAL A 420 4.92 15.22 1.06
N GLY A 421 4.95 16.52 1.37
CA GLY A 421 4.51 17.02 2.67
C GLY A 421 3.03 16.75 2.94
N VAL A 422 2.16 16.97 1.95
CA VAL A 422 0.72 16.67 2.04
C VAL A 422 0.49 15.16 2.23
N ALA A 423 1.21 14.33 1.48
CA ALA A 423 1.14 12.87 1.62
C ALA A 423 1.57 12.41 3.01
N ALA A 424 2.69 12.94 3.53
CA ALA A 424 3.16 12.63 4.88
C ALA A 424 2.12 12.97 5.95
N ALA A 425 1.55 14.18 5.89
CA ALA A 425 0.50 14.61 6.80
C ALA A 425 -0.77 13.74 6.69
N GLY A 426 -1.19 13.43 5.45
CA GLY A 426 -2.35 12.58 5.19
C GLY A 426 -2.17 11.15 5.70
N LEU A 427 -0.98 10.55 5.52
CA LEU A 427 -0.69 9.21 6.03
C LEU A 427 -0.62 9.17 7.56
N GLN A 428 -0.02 10.19 8.20
CA GLN A 428 -0.04 10.30 9.66
C GLN A 428 -1.46 10.41 10.21
N LEU A 429 -2.31 11.19 9.55
CA LEU A 429 -3.72 11.31 9.92
C LEU A 429 -4.46 9.98 9.72
N LEU A 430 -4.21 9.27 8.62
CA LEU A 430 -4.79 7.96 8.35
C LEU A 430 -4.40 6.93 9.42
N VAL A 431 -3.14 6.90 9.83
CA VAL A 431 -2.68 5.99 10.89
C VAL A 431 -3.27 6.35 12.25
N ALA A 432 -3.49 7.66 12.52
CA ALA A 432 -4.04 8.13 13.80
C ALA A 432 -5.57 7.92 13.96
N ILE A 433 -6.32 7.98 12.86
CA ILE A 433 -7.81 7.95 12.88
C ILE A 433 -8.36 6.74 12.11
N GLY A 434 -7.51 6.04 11.36
CA GLY A 434 -7.91 4.94 10.49
C GLY A 434 -8.55 3.78 11.27
N PRO A 435 -9.49 3.06 10.65
CA PRO A 435 -10.12 1.90 11.28
C PRO A 435 -9.09 0.79 11.48
N GLU A 436 -9.14 0.14 12.64
CA GLU A 436 -8.24 -0.97 13.03
C GLU A 436 -8.29 -2.17 12.06
N ASN A 437 -9.37 -2.26 11.28
CA ASN A 437 -9.58 -3.34 10.30
C ASN A 437 -8.82 -3.17 8.97
N LEU A 438 -8.04 -2.08 8.78
CA LEU A 438 -7.21 -1.96 7.59
C LEU A 438 -5.97 -2.85 7.72
N PRO A 439 -5.79 -3.81 6.79
CA PRO A 439 -4.60 -4.66 6.80
C PRO A 439 -3.32 -3.81 6.75
N ARG A 440 -2.34 -4.13 7.58
CA ARG A 440 -1.01 -3.53 7.56
C ARG A 440 -0.98 -2.00 7.82
N LEU A 441 -1.99 -1.44 8.52
CA LEU A 441 -2.12 0.00 8.77
C LEU A 441 -0.84 0.62 9.38
N HIS A 442 -0.20 -0.08 10.32
CA HIS A 442 1.01 0.40 11.00
C HIS A 442 2.30 0.28 10.17
N GLU A 443 2.26 -0.41 9.04
CA GLU A 443 3.38 -0.53 8.11
C GLU A 443 3.39 0.59 7.06
N ILE A 444 2.29 1.36 6.96
CA ILE A 444 2.15 2.41 5.97
C ILE A 444 3.10 3.55 6.28
N SER A 445 4.08 3.76 5.41
CA SER A 445 5.06 4.83 5.52
C SER A 445 5.47 5.32 4.12
N LEU A 446 5.94 6.57 4.06
CA LEU A 446 6.60 7.07 2.86
C LEU A 446 7.97 6.41 2.73
N ASP A 447 8.15 5.64 1.69
CA ASP A 447 9.40 4.99 1.34
C ASP A 447 10.02 5.57 0.07
N THR A 448 11.17 5.05 -0.32
CA THR A 448 11.87 5.46 -1.55
C THR A 448 11.01 5.24 -2.80
N GLY A 449 10.19 4.19 -2.86
CA GLY A 449 9.27 3.91 -3.95
C GLY A 449 8.22 5.01 -4.12
N SER A 450 7.61 5.43 -3.01
CA SER A 450 6.64 6.53 -2.96
C SER A 450 7.24 7.87 -3.40
N VAL A 451 8.49 8.15 -3.01
CA VAL A 451 9.21 9.37 -3.44
C VAL A 451 9.52 9.33 -4.92
N LEU A 452 9.97 8.20 -5.47
CA LEU A 452 10.22 8.01 -6.90
C LEU A 452 8.92 8.13 -7.71
N PHE A 453 7.82 7.55 -7.23
CA PHE A 453 6.50 7.74 -7.83
C PHE A 453 6.10 9.20 -7.87
N THR A 454 6.27 9.93 -6.76
CA THR A 454 5.98 11.37 -6.69
C THR A 454 6.81 12.17 -7.69
N LEU A 455 8.10 11.85 -7.81
CA LEU A 455 8.99 12.49 -8.79
C LEU A 455 8.52 12.23 -10.22
N ALA A 456 8.23 10.97 -10.55
CA ALA A 456 7.73 10.57 -11.86
C ALA A 456 6.39 11.27 -12.18
N LEU A 457 5.46 11.28 -11.22
CA LEU A 457 4.15 11.93 -11.36
C LEU A 457 4.29 13.44 -11.52
N SER A 458 5.19 14.09 -10.79
CA SER A 458 5.47 15.54 -10.88
C SER A 458 6.03 15.92 -12.25
N LEU A 459 6.95 15.13 -12.77
CA LEU A 459 7.49 15.31 -14.12
C LEU A 459 6.42 15.05 -15.19
N PHE A 460 5.63 14.01 -15.03
CA PHE A 460 4.52 13.70 -15.93
C PHE A 460 3.49 14.83 -15.97
N CYS A 461 3.04 15.32 -14.83
CA CYS A 461 2.15 16.48 -14.75
C CYS A 461 2.76 17.71 -15.40
N GLY A 462 4.03 18.04 -15.07
CA GLY A 462 4.75 19.17 -15.65
C GLY A 462 4.85 19.10 -17.18
N LEU A 463 5.12 17.92 -17.72
CA LEU A 463 5.11 17.68 -19.16
C LEU A 463 3.71 17.78 -19.76
N LEU A 464 2.71 17.17 -19.10
CA LEU A 464 1.34 17.10 -19.58
C LEU A 464 0.76 18.53 -19.77
N PHE A 465 0.74 19.32 -18.70
CA PHE A 465 0.17 20.67 -18.80
C PHE A 465 1.09 21.69 -19.47
N GLY A 466 2.40 21.46 -19.51
CA GLY A 466 3.37 22.30 -20.20
C GLY A 466 3.42 22.07 -21.71
N SER A 467 3.13 20.86 -22.18
CA SER A 467 3.17 20.52 -23.62
C SER A 467 2.14 21.31 -24.45
N ILE A 468 0.96 21.55 -23.88
CA ILE A 468 -0.15 22.24 -24.58
C ILE A 468 0.25 23.67 -24.97
N PRO A 469 0.69 24.58 -24.05
CA PRO A 469 1.17 25.89 -24.42
C PRO A 469 2.46 25.84 -25.26
N ALA A 470 3.38 24.93 -24.95
CA ALA A 470 4.63 24.79 -25.70
C ALA A 470 4.35 24.47 -27.17
N TRP A 471 3.48 23.52 -27.47
CA TRP A 471 3.08 23.21 -28.83
C TRP A 471 2.40 24.39 -29.52
N LYS A 472 1.38 24.98 -28.89
CA LYS A 472 0.59 26.07 -29.48
C LYS A 472 1.45 27.27 -29.88
N TYR A 473 2.32 27.71 -28.98
CA TYR A 473 3.12 28.93 -29.21
C TYR A 473 4.40 28.69 -30.01
N SER A 474 4.95 27.50 -30.03
CA SER A 474 6.07 27.15 -30.92
C SER A 474 5.66 27.09 -32.39
N LEU A 475 4.43 26.67 -32.70
CA LEU A 475 3.91 26.64 -34.07
C LEU A 475 3.46 28.03 -34.57
N SER A 476 3.01 28.92 -33.68
CA SER A 476 2.49 30.25 -34.04
C SER A 476 3.58 31.28 -34.28
N ALA A 477 4.86 30.98 -34.06
CA ALA A 477 6.00 31.88 -34.33
C ALA A 477 6.37 31.91 -35.83
N ALA A 478 5.40 32.19 -36.72
CA ALA A 478 5.66 32.44 -38.13
C ALA A 478 6.10 33.92 -38.32
N PRO A 479 6.98 34.22 -39.34
CA PRO A 479 7.46 35.60 -39.55
C PRO A 479 6.32 36.57 -39.76
N ALA A 480 6.44 37.73 -39.09
CA ALA A 480 5.39 38.76 -38.94
C ALA A 480 4.90 39.44 -40.25
N GLY A 481 5.39 39.02 -41.41
CA GLY A 481 5.03 39.65 -42.70
C GLY A 481 3.66 39.29 -43.28
N LEU A 482 2.97 38.26 -42.78
CA LEU A 482 1.67 37.79 -43.30
C LEU A 482 0.53 37.78 -42.24
N ALA A 483 0.75 38.42 -41.09
CA ALA A 483 -0.14 38.30 -39.94
C ALA A 483 -1.38 39.20 -39.98
N ALA A 484 -1.41 40.22 -40.82
CA ALA A 484 -2.54 41.17 -40.90
C ALA A 484 -3.84 40.58 -41.47
N ALA A 485 -3.76 39.47 -42.25
CA ALA A 485 -4.94 38.84 -42.87
C ALA A 485 -5.53 37.68 -42.06
N ARG A 486 -4.91 37.25 -40.93
CA ARG A 486 -5.29 36.04 -40.15
C ARG A 486 -6.05 36.32 -38.85
N THR A 487 -6.48 37.56 -38.58
CA THR A 487 -7.07 37.92 -37.29
C THR A 487 -8.41 37.23 -36.97
N VAL A 488 -9.17 36.83 -37.96
CA VAL A 488 -10.50 36.19 -37.76
C VAL A 488 -10.41 34.68 -37.60
N SER A 489 -9.50 33.99 -38.34
CA SER A 489 -9.31 32.55 -38.22
C SER A 489 -8.51 32.15 -36.96
N ALA A 490 -7.56 33.01 -36.55
CA ALA A 490 -6.77 32.79 -35.32
C ALA A 490 -7.63 32.83 -34.04
N SER A 491 -8.72 33.60 -34.01
CA SER A 491 -9.64 33.62 -32.87
C SER A 491 -10.40 32.31 -32.72
N ARG A 492 -10.80 31.67 -33.80
CA ARG A 492 -11.58 30.42 -33.81
C ARG A 492 -10.76 29.20 -33.36
N GLU A 493 -9.49 29.09 -33.79
CA GLU A 493 -8.57 28.06 -33.31
C GLU A 493 -8.17 28.28 -31.84
N ARG A 494 -8.06 29.51 -31.40
CA ARG A 494 -7.74 29.90 -30.03
C ARG A 494 -8.83 29.43 -29.05
N HIS A 495 -10.10 29.54 -29.40
CA HIS A 495 -11.21 29.06 -28.59
C HIS A 495 -11.36 27.52 -28.61
N ARG A 496 -10.98 26.87 -29.70
CA ARG A 496 -11.16 25.42 -29.86
C ARG A 496 -10.35 24.59 -28.86
N SER A 497 -9.07 24.90 -28.64
CA SER A 497 -8.22 24.18 -27.67
C SER A 497 -8.75 24.32 -26.23
N ARG A 498 -9.17 25.52 -25.84
CA ARG A 498 -9.73 25.79 -24.51
C ARG A 498 -11.09 25.10 -24.34
N ASN A 499 -11.93 25.11 -25.37
CA ASN A 499 -13.23 24.42 -25.32
C ASN A 499 -13.06 22.90 -25.20
N ILE A 500 -12.09 22.28 -25.89
CA ILE A 500 -11.79 20.85 -25.76
C ILE A 500 -11.38 20.53 -24.32
N LEU A 501 -10.51 21.32 -23.71
CA LEU A 501 -10.09 21.11 -22.33
C LEU A 501 -11.25 21.24 -21.34
N VAL A 502 -12.14 22.22 -21.53
CA VAL A 502 -13.34 22.40 -20.70
C VAL A 502 -14.31 21.24 -20.87
N VAL A 503 -14.56 20.80 -22.11
CA VAL A 503 -15.42 19.63 -22.38
C VAL A 503 -14.85 18.36 -21.73
N ALA A 504 -13.53 18.11 -21.86
CA ALA A 504 -12.88 16.98 -21.22
C ALA A 504 -13.00 17.02 -19.68
N GLN A 505 -12.81 18.22 -19.10
CA GLN A 505 -12.97 18.44 -17.66
C GLN A 505 -14.40 18.15 -17.19
N VAL A 506 -15.41 18.69 -17.88
CA VAL A 506 -16.83 18.45 -17.55
C VAL A 506 -17.19 16.97 -17.70
N ALA A 507 -16.71 16.30 -18.76
CA ALA A 507 -16.91 14.87 -18.94
C ALA A 507 -16.31 14.05 -17.81
N MET A 508 -15.07 14.32 -17.41
CA MET A 508 -14.44 13.62 -16.27
C MET A 508 -15.15 13.90 -14.95
N ALA A 509 -15.56 15.16 -14.70
CA ALA A 509 -16.33 15.50 -13.51
C ALA A 509 -17.68 14.79 -13.46
N LEU A 510 -18.35 14.63 -14.61
CA LEU A 510 -19.60 13.87 -14.71
C LEU A 510 -19.39 12.38 -14.40
N VAL A 511 -18.32 11.77 -14.93
CA VAL A 511 -17.96 10.38 -14.60
C VAL A 511 -17.76 10.22 -13.11
N LEU A 512 -16.98 11.11 -12.47
CA LEU A 512 -16.76 11.08 -11.03
C LEU A 512 -18.05 11.24 -10.23
N LEU A 513 -18.94 12.12 -10.66
CA LEU A 513 -20.25 12.32 -10.03
C LEU A 513 -21.11 11.06 -10.10
N VAL A 514 -21.18 10.42 -11.28
CA VAL A 514 -21.92 9.17 -11.47
C VAL A 514 -21.36 8.06 -10.59
N CYS A 515 -20.03 7.89 -10.57
CA CYS A 515 -19.36 6.92 -9.70
C CYS A 515 -19.66 7.16 -8.21
N ALA A 516 -19.62 8.42 -7.75
CA ALA A 516 -19.93 8.79 -6.38
C ALA A 516 -21.39 8.46 -6.02
N VAL A 517 -22.35 8.79 -6.90
CA VAL A 517 -23.77 8.48 -6.68
C VAL A 517 -24.01 6.97 -6.62
N LEU A 518 -23.35 6.19 -7.50
CA LEU A 518 -23.45 4.73 -7.48
C LEU A 518 -22.90 4.15 -6.19
N MET A 519 -21.73 4.61 -5.72
CA MET A 519 -21.17 4.18 -4.44
C MET A 519 -22.07 4.49 -3.25
N ILE A 520 -22.64 5.70 -3.21
CA ILE A 520 -23.59 6.10 -2.15
C ILE A 520 -24.83 5.18 -2.18
N ARG A 521 -25.38 4.91 -3.36
CA ARG A 521 -26.53 4.00 -3.51
C ARG A 521 -26.21 2.58 -3.05
N THR A 522 -25.06 2.05 -3.46
CA THR A 522 -24.60 0.73 -3.02
C THR A 522 -24.48 0.65 -1.51
N PHE A 523 -23.88 1.67 -0.89
CA PHE A 523 -23.76 1.75 0.57
C PHE A 523 -25.12 1.85 1.26
N GLN A 524 -26.04 2.65 0.72
CA GLN A 524 -27.41 2.76 1.25
C GLN A 524 -28.16 1.42 1.15
N GLN A 525 -28.03 0.69 0.03
CA GLN A 525 -28.61 -0.64 -0.13
C GLN A 525 -28.02 -1.64 0.86
N MET A 526 -26.70 -1.64 1.07
CA MET A 526 -26.06 -2.50 2.08
C MET A 526 -26.59 -2.22 3.49
N ARG A 527 -26.81 -0.94 3.85
CA ARG A 527 -27.40 -0.57 5.13
C ARG A 527 -28.90 -0.88 5.25
N ALA A 528 -29.60 -0.97 4.13
CA ALA A 528 -31.01 -1.28 4.07
C ALA A 528 -31.30 -2.78 4.05
N VAL A 529 -30.26 -3.64 3.97
CA VAL A 529 -30.43 -5.09 4.09
C VAL A 529 -31.07 -5.39 5.43
N ASN A 530 -32.22 -6.03 5.41
CA ASN A 530 -32.91 -6.45 6.62
C ASN A 530 -32.12 -7.59 7.27
N PRO A 531 -31.57 -7.41 8.48
CA PRO A 531 -30.78 -8.44 9.15
C PRO A 531 -31.64 -9.64 9.64
N GLY A 532 -32.93 -9.67 9.33
CA GLY A 532 -33.84 -10.73 9.77
C GLY A 532 -34.45 -10.52 11.15
N PHE A 533 -34.09 -9.43 11.82
CA PHE A 533 -34.61 -9.10 13.14
C PHE A 533 -35.61 -7.94 13.05
N LYS A 534 -36.70 -8.04 13.80
CA LYS A 534 -37.61 -6.91 14.02
C LYS A 534 -36.92 -5.96 15.01
N ASP A 535 -36.87 -4.67 14.67
CA ASP A 535 -36.32 -3.62 15.52
C ASP A 535 -34.82 -3.81 15.87
N ALA A 536 -33.97 -3.94 14.85
CA ALA A 536 -32.52 -4.14 15.02
C ALA A 536 -31.86 -3.07 15.92
N ALA A 537 -32.43 -1.87 16.02
CA ALA A 537 -31.93 -0.80 16.87
C ALA A 537 -32.15 -1.04 18.37
N SER A 538 -33.11 -1.89 18.74
CA SER A 538 -33.40 -2.25 20.12
C SER A 538 -32.66 -3.51 20.60
N LEU A 539 -31.98 -4.22 19.68
CA LEU A 539 -31.22 -5.43 20.00
C LEU A 539 -29.85 -5.06 20.54
N GLN A 540 -29.55 -5.53 21.74
CA GLN A 540 -28.22 -5.49 22.31
C GLN A 540 -27.60 -6.89 22.23
N THR A 541 -26.39 -7.01 21.70
CA THR A 541 -25.63 -8.25 21.72
C THR A 541 -24.72 -8.28 22.94
N LEU A 542 -24.83 -9.33 23.74
CA LEU A 542 -23.93 -9.59 24.86
C LEU A 542 -23.05 -10.78 24.50
N HIS A 543 -21.75 -10.58 24.53
CA HIS A 543 -20.79 -11.68 24.37
C HIS A 543 -20.38 -12.17 25.74
N ILE A 544 -20.74 -13.43 26.06
CA ILE A 544 -20.33 -14.08 27.31
C ILE A 544 -19.36 -15.21 26.95
N ALA A 545 -18.13 -15.09 27.41
CA ALA A 545 -17.15 -16.16 27.30
C ALA A 545 -17.15 -16.98 28.61
N ILE A 546 -17.70 -18.18 28.56
CA ILE A 546 -17.64 -19.12 29.69
C ILE A 546 -16.48 -20.08 29.44
N PRO A 547 -15.43 -20.08 30.29
CA PRO A 547 -14.31 -20.99 30.11
C PRO A 547 -14.77 -22.47 30.19
N ASN A 548 -14.31 -23.31 29.26
CA ASN A 548 -14.62 -24.75 29.29
C ASN A 548 -14.24 -25.43 30.60
N SER A 549 -13.29 -24.87 31.35
CA SER A 549 -12.90 -25.37 32.68
C SER A 549 -13.95 -25.07 33.77
N ALA A 550 -14.84 -24.12 33.53
CA ALA A 550 -15.93 -23.80 34.47
C ALA A 550 -17.19 -24.67 34.26
N ILE A 551 -17.19 -25.49 33.20
CA ILE A 551 -18.33 -26.33 32.83
C ILE A 551 -17.89 -27.77 32.93
N ALA A 552 -18.32 -28.44 34.03
CA ALA A 552 -18.02 -29.86 34.28
C ALA A 552 -18.80 -30.78 33.34
N ASP A 553 -19.98 -30.36 32.87
CA ASP A 553 -20.84 -31.12 31.95
C ASP A 553 -21.33 -30.18 30.81
N PRO A 554 -21.13 -30.54 29.52
CA PRO A 554 -21.64 -29.77 28.38
C PRO A 554 -23.13 -29.46 28.42
N ARG A 555 -23.94 -30.28 29.08
CA ARG A 555 -25.38 -30.06 29.25
C ARG A 555 -25.70 -28.85 30.14
N THR A 556 -24.75 -28.43 31.00
CA THR A 556 -24.89 -27.25 31.83
C THR A 556 -24.73 -25.94 31.05
N VAL A 557 -24.11 -25.94 29.88
CA VAL A 557 -23.97 -24.77 29.01
C VAL A 557 -25.34 -24.25 28.61
N THR A 558 -26.19 -25.11 28.07
CA THR A 558 -27.54 -24.75 27.63
C THR A 558 -28.41 -24.22 28.79
N ARG A 559 -28.20 -24.75 30.00
CA ARG A 559 -28.90 -24.25 31.18
C ARG A 559 -28.41 -22.85 31.56
N VAL A 560 -27.10 -22.59 31.56
CA VAL A 560 -26.53 -21.28 31.89
C VAL A 560 -26.89 -20.25 30.78
N GLU A 561 -26.84 -20.64 29.52
CA GLU A 561 -27.29 -19.81 28.41
C GLU A 561 -28.77 -19.43 28.55
N ASN A 562 -29.61 -20.36 28.92
CA ASN A 562 -31.05 -20.12 29.19
C ASN A 562 -31.26 -19.26 30.42
N GLU A 563 -30.54 -19.45 31.52
CA GLU A 563 -30.61 -18.64 32.73
C GLU A 563 -30.17 -17.18 32.50
N VAL A 564 -29.17 -16.97 31.63
CA VAL A 564 -28.69 -15.62 31.27
C VAL A 564 -29.60 -14.94 30.23
N SER A 565 -30.20 -15.72 29.33
CA SER A 565 -31.06 -15.19 28.26
C SER A 565 -32.50 -14.89 28.71
N LEU A 566 -32.96 -15.41 29.87
CA LEU A 566 -34.28 -15.13 30.38
C LEU A 566 -34.29 -13.81 31.17
N PRO A 567 -35.15 -12.83 30.81
CA PRO A 567 -35.36 -11.66 31.66
C PRO A 567 -35.90 -12.09 33.03
N GLN A 568 -35.24 -11.65 34.10
CA GLN A 568 -35.72 -11.88 35.46
C GLN A 568 -37.16 -11.38 35.56
N GLY A 569 -38.13 -12.29 35.61
CA GLY A 569 -39.54 -11.97 35.79
C GLY A 569 -40.58 -12.68 34.92
N LYS A 570 -40.16 -13.65 34.08
CA LYS A 570 -41.14 -14.53 33.41
C LYS A 570 -40.89 -15.97 33.83
N GLU A 571 -41.90 -16.54 34.53
CA GLU A 571 -41.98 -17.94 34.88
C GLU A 571 -41.80 -18.79 33.60
N GLN A 572 -40.99 -19.82 33.71
CA GLN A 572 -40.83 -20.82 32.65
C GLN A 572 -42.21 -21.40 32.30
N PRO A 573 -42.55 -21.55 31.02
CA PRO A 573 -43.60 -22.47 30.66
C PRO A 573 -43.14 -23.86 31.07
N GLN A 574 -43.81 -24.48 32.04
CA GLN A 574 -43.64 -25.90 32.36
C GLN A 574 -43.89 -26.68 31.10
N CYS A 575 -42.80 -27.19 30.48
CA CYS A 575 -42.93 -28.28 29.53
C CYS A 575 -43.45 -29.48 30.33
N CYS A 576 -44.69 -29.86 30.06
CA CYS A 576 -45.28 -31.06 30.55
C CYS A 576 -44.41 -32.26 30.22
N GLU A 577 -43.79 -32.85 31.24
CA GLU A 577 -43.41 -34.24 31.27
C GLU A 577 -44.73 -35.01 31.38
N GLN A 578 -45.28 -35.46 30.24
CA GLN A 578 -46.37 -36.44 30.22
C GLN A 578 -46.19 -37.36 29.03
N ASP A 579 -45.95 -38.61 29.38
CA ASP A 579 -46.24 -39.88 28.73
C ASP A 579 -46.49 -39.89 27.22
N ASP A 580 -45.66 -40.68 26.57
CA ASP A 580 -45.87 -41.29 25.23
C ASP A 580 -47.10 -42.19 25.24
N SER A 581 -48.28 -41.66 25.03
CA SER A 581 -49.42 -42.42 24.49
C SER A 581 -50.61 -41.49 24.29
N ASP A 582 -50.68 -40.76 23.21
CA ASP A 582 -51.89 -40.40 22.44
C ASP A 582 -51.62 -39.11 21.58
N CYS A 583 -51.24 -39.34 20.37
CA CYS A 583 -51.37 -38.30 19.33
C CYS A 583 -51.82 -38.95 18.04
N GLY A 584 -53.08 -39.36 18.08
CA GLY A 584 -53.83 -39.74 16.90
C GLY A 584 -54.63 -38.54 16.38
N ARG A 585 -54.42 -38.28 15.13
CA ARG A 585 -55.37 -37.70 14.14
C ARG A 585 -56.22 -36.50 14.59
N ASP A 586 -55.98 -35.40 13.95
CA ASP A 586 -57.03 -34.62 13.30
C ASP A 586 -56.42 -33.66 12.26
N GLU A 587 -56.74 -33.90 10.98
CA GLU A 587 -56.68 -32.91 9.91
C GLU A 587 -57.75 -31.86 10.12
N PRO A 588 -57.52 -30.65 9.71
CA PRO A 588 -58.63 -29.85 9.18
C PRO A 588 -58.38 -29.38 7.78
N ALA A 589 -59.36 -29.67 6.93
CA ALA A 589 -59.65 -28.95 5.70
C ALA A 589 -60.07 -27.50 6.02
N ALA A 590 -59.43 -26.54 5.28
CA ALA A 590 -59.99 -25.40 4.58
C ALA A 590 -58.85 -24.42 4.23
#